data_e1dbbfdcdd0dac93214854d3be76881d
#
_entry.id   e1dbbfdcdd0dac93214854d3be76881d
#
_cell.length_a   1.000
_cell.length_b   1.000
_cell.length_c   1.000
_cell.angle_alpha   90.00
_cell.angle_beta   90.00
_cell.angle_gamma   90.00
#
_symmetry.space_group_name_H-M   'P 1'
#
loop_
_entity.id
_entity.type
_entity.pdbx_description
1 polymer ?
#
loop_
_entity_poly.entity_id
_entity_poly.type
_entity_poly.pdbx_seq_one_letter_code
_entity_poly.pdbx_strand_id
1 'polypeptide(L)' 'MKLKAIIQSLDSKKGYILTTNDGREFIVKNIDEAIKLKEELQDEN' A
#
# COMPACT_ATOMS: atom_id res chain seq x y z
N MET A 1 6.65 16.29 -6.15
CA MET A 1 5.69 16.02 -5.07
C MET A 1 5.87 14.61 -4.57
N LYS A 2 5.65 14.43 -3.30
CA LYS A 2 5.85 13.12 -2.71
C LYS A 2 4.64 12.24 -2.89
N LEU A 3 4.91 11.00 -3.20
CA LEU A 3 3.86 10.00 -3.31
C LEU A 3 3.41 9.61 -1.91
N LYS A 4 2.11 9.58 -1.71
CA LYS A 4 1.54 9.12 -0.45
C LYS A 4 0.83 7.80 -0.67
N ALA A 5 1.03 6.88 0.26
CA ALA A 5 0.38 5.59 0.20
C ALA A 5 -0.37 5.34 1.49
N ILE A 6 -1.57 4.81 1.37
CA ILE A 6 -2.42 4.53 2.51
C ILE A 6 -2.73 3.04 2.53
N ILE A 7 -2.58 2.42 3.69
CA ILE A 7 -2.85 1.01 3.86
C ILE A 7 -4.20 0.85 4.53
N GLN A 8 -5.07 0.05 3.94
CA GLN A 8 -6.36 -0.29 4.52
C GLN A 8 -6.49 -1.79 4.60
N SER A 9 -7.11 -2.27 5.66
CA SER A 9 -7.34 -3.70 5.78
C SER A 9 -8.61 -4.06 5.03
N LEU A 10 -8.51 -5.15 4.27
CA LEU A 10 -9.68 -5.74 3.64
C LEU A 10 -10.37 -6.68 4.63
N ASP A 11 -11.47 -7.27 4.19
CA ASP A 11 -12.14 -8.27 5.02
C ASP A 11 -11.14 -9.31 5.46
N SER A 12 -11.37 -9.80 6.65
CA SER A 12 -10.41 -10.47 7.49
C SER A 12 -9.45 -11.43 6.81
N LYS A 13 -9.81 -12.02 5.70
CA LYS A 13 -8.94 -13.00 5.10
C LYS A 13 -8.42 -12.62 3.73
N LYS A 14 -8.67 -11.40 3.33
CA LYS A 14 -8.31 -11.01 1.98
C LYS A 14 -7.05 -10.18 1.90
N GLY A 15 -6.49 -9.82 3.05
CA GLY A 15 -5.24 -9.09 3.06
C GLY A 15 -5.44 -7.59 3.22
N TYR A 16 -4.60 -6.84 2.58
CA TYR A 16 -4.59 -5.38 2.70
C TYR A 16 -4.55 -4.75 1.34
N ILE A 17 -5.12 -3.58 1.22
CA ILE A 17 -5.05 -2.81 0.00
C ILE A 17 -4.25 -1.54 0.27
N LEU A 18 -3.36 -1.24 -0.66
CA LEU A 18 -2.52 -0.07 -0.59
C LEU A 18 -2.92 0.86 -1.71
N THR A 19 -3.36 2.06 -1.38
CA THR A 19 -3.74 3.03 -2.40
C THR A 19 -2.80 4.21 -2.35
N THR A 20 -2.51 4.76 -3.52
CA THR A 20 -1.61 5.91 -3.62
C THR A 20 -2.38 7.13 -4.08
N ASN A 21 -1.81 8.29 -3.82
CA ASN A 21 -2.47 9.54 -4.18
C ASN A 21 -2.44 9.84 -5.68
N ASP A 22 -1.73 9.02 -6.44
CA ASP A 22 -1.73 9.16 -7.89
C ASP A 22 -2.73 8.23 -8.57
N GLY A 23 -3.54 7.51 -7.79
CA GLY A 23 -4.62 6.70 -8.33
C GLY A 23 -4.31 5.24 -8.50
N ARG A 24 -3.19 4.75 -7.99
CA ARG A 24 -2.85 3.34 -8.11
C ARG A 24 -3.31 2.55 -6.90
N GLU A 25 -3.57 1.27 -7.11
CA GLU A 25 -3.99 0.38 -6.03
C GLU A 25 -3.19 -0.91 -6.12
N PHE A 26 -2.82 -1.41 -4.95
CA PHE A 26 -2.07 -2.65 -4.84
C PHE A 26 -2.71 -3.51 -3.75
N ILE A 27 -2.80 -4.79 -3.99
CA ILE A 27 -3.34 -5.72 -3.00
C ILE A 27 -2.21 -6.62 -2.53
N VAL A 28 -2.05 -6.72 -1.21
CA VAL A 28 -0.98 -7.51 -0.61
C VAL A 28 -1.59 -8.49 0.38
N LYS A 29 -0.83 -9.52 0.71
CA LYS A 29 -1.35 -10.62 1.53
C LYS A 29 -1.28 -10.34 3.02
N ASN A 30 -0.31 -9.56 3.46
CA ASN A 30 -0.14 -9.31 4.88
C ASN A 30 0.41 -7.91 5.08
N ILE A 31 0.43 -7.50 6.35
CA ILE A 31 0.82 -6.14 6.67
C ILE A 31 2.29 -5.89 6.40
N ASP A 32 3.13 -6.89 6.55
CA ASP A 32 4.55 -6.71 6.27
C ASP A 32 4.79 -6.36 4.83
N GLU A 33 4.09 -7.04 3.93
CA GLU A 33 4.20 -6.71 2.52
C GLU A 33 3.66 -5.34 2.21
N ALA A 34 2.58 -4.96 2.89
CA ALA A 34 2.02 -3.63 2.69
C ALA A 34 3.01 -2.54 3.11
N ILE A 35 3.66 -2.73 4.23
CA ILE A 35 4.62 -1.75 4.71
C ILE A 35 5.82 -1.66 3.77
N LYS A 36 6.31 -2.81 3.33
CA LYS A 36 7.41 -2.83 2.38
C LYS A 36 7.08 -2.09 1.10
N LEU A 37 5.92 -2.39 0.55
CA LEU A 37 5.52 -1.77 -0.69
C LEU A 37 5.33 -0.27 -0.50
N LYS A 38 4.72 0.11 0.61
CA LYS A 38 4.53 1.52 0.91
C LYS A 38 5.85 2.25 0.94
N GLU A 39 6.84 1.67 1.60
CA GLU A 39 8.14 2.31 1.70
C GLU A 39 8.81 2.43 0.35
N GLU A 40 8.70 1.39 -0.47
CA GLU A 40 9.28 1.44 -1.80
C GLU A 40 8.65 2.52 -2.65
N LEU A 41 7.34 2.62 -2.59
CA LEU A 41 6.64 3.61 -3.39
C LEU A 41 6.98 5.02 -2.95
N GLN A 42 7.06 5.25 -1.65
CA GLN A 42 7.38 6.57 -1.14
C GLN A 42 8.85 6.93 -1.38
N ASP A 43 9.69 5.93 -1.40
CA ASP A 43 11.12 6.15 -1.54
C ASP A 43 11.51 6.46 -2.97
N GLU A 44 10.71 6.02 -3.91
CA GLU A 44 10.99 6.27 -5.33
C GLU A 44 10.94 7.74 -5.68
N ASN A 45 10.33 8.48 -4.83
CA ASN A 45 10.18 9.87 -5.11
C ASN A 45 11.26 10.68 -4.40
#